data_6055b817d80b92331110e1033c7194e3
#
_entry.id   6055b817d80b92331110e1033c7194e3
#
_cell.length_a   1.000
_cell.length_b   1.000
_cell.length_c   1.000
_cell.angle_alpha   90.00
_cell.angle_beta   90.00
_cell.angle_gamma   90.00
#
_symmetry.space_group_name_H-M   'P 1'
#
loop_
_entity.id
_entity.type
_entity.pdbx_description
1 polymer ?
#
loop_
_entity_poly.entity_id
_entity_poly.type
_entity_poly.pdbx_seq_one_letter_code
_entity_poly.pdbx_strand_id
1 'polypeptide(L)'
;MKDETLAIHAGFKSDPTSNAVSVPIYQTVAYEFESAQHGADLFNLEVEGNIYSRIMNPTVDVLEQRAAALEGGIAGLCLSSGSAAVNYSILNIAEAGHNIVTVPQLYGGTYTLFQHMLPTLGIDVRFAADESAEAMQKLIDDKTTAIFCESIGNPAGNIIDIEALADMGHEHGVPLIVDNTVATPALIKPIEWGADIVVNSLTKYMAGHGNSLGGVIVDSGEFPWTEHAEKFHMLTKPEPSYHGVVYTEALGAAAYIGRVRTCLLYTSPSPRDMIPDLVCRLL
;
A
#
# COMPACT_ATOMS: atom_id res chain seq x y z
N MET A 1 0.56 15.49 17.25
CA MET A 1 -0.33 16.56 16.72
C MET A 1 -1.74 16.01 16.80
N LYS A 2 -2.80 16.84 16.89
CA LYS A 2 -4.17 16.32 16.83
C LYS A 2 -4.55 15.93 15.42
N ASP A 3 -5.43 14.95 15.25
CA ASP A 3 -5.80 14.41 13.92
C ASP A 3 -6.43 15.46 13.00
N GLU A 4 -7.22 16.40 13.55
CA GLU A 4 -7.78 17.50 12.77
C GLU A 4 -6.68 18.43 12.20
N THR A 5 -5.58 18.59 12.93
CA THR A 5 -4.42 19.36 12.45
C THR A 5 -3.61 18.56 11.43
N LEU A 6 -3.43 17.25 11.64
CA LEU A 6 -2.79 16.35 10.67
C LEU A 6 -3.55 16.32 9.34
N ALA A 7 -4.88 16.21 9.40
CA ALA A 7 -5.75 16.18 8.22
C ALA A 7 -5.59 17.41 7.31
N ILE A 8 -5.18 18.56 7.88
CA ILE A 8 -5.01 19.81 7.13
C ILE A 8 -3.54 20.03 6.74
N HIS A 9 -2.59 19.74 7.64
CA HIS A 9 -1.21 20.22 7.52
C HIS A 9 -0.17 19.14 7.28
N ALA A 10 -0.45 17.87 7.58
CA ALA A 10 0.55 16.82 7.39
C ALA A 10 0.98 16.69 5.91
N GLY A 11 2.27 16.43 5.72
CA GLY A 11 2.86 16.22 4.41
C GLY A 11 3.07 17.48 3.56
N PHE A 12 2.69 18.67 4.03
CA PHE A 12 2.87 19.89 3.24
C PHE A 12 3.47 21.04 4.06
N LYS A 13 4.46 21.66 3.46
CA LYS A 13 4.97 22.97 3.85
C LYS A 13 4.69 23.95 2.71
N SER A 14 4.54 25.24 3.02
CA SER A 14 4.30 26.25 1.98
C SER A 14 5.31 26.11 0.84
N ASP A 15 4.80 26.17 -0.40
CA ASP A 15 5.61 26.05 -1.59
C ASP A 15 6.75 27.09 -1.59
N PRO A 16 8.02 26.68 -1.72
CA PRO A 16 9.17 27.60 -1.55
C PRO A 16 9.26 28.63 -2.67
N THR A 17 8.63 28.41 -3.82
CA THR A 17 8.68 29.31 -4.97
C THR A 17 7.61 30.39 -4.91
N SER A 18 6.39 29.98 -4.58
CA SER A 18 5.20 30.85 -4.59
C SER A 18 4.72 31.26 -3.19
N ASN A 19 5.23 30.60 -2.13
CA ASN A 19 4.71 30.69 -0.76
C ASN A 19 3.22 30.27 -0.65
N ALA A 20 2.71 29.46 -1.57
CA ALA A 20 1.33 29.00 -1.55
C ALA A 20 1.07 28.18 -0.29
N VAL A 21 -0.03 28.52 0.39
CA VAL A 21 -0.49 27.81 1.60
C VAL A 21 -1.27 26.55 1.24
N SER A 22 -2.00 26.56 0.12
CA SER A 22 -2.66 25.38 -0.42
C SER A 22 -1.69 24.56 -1.26
N VAL A 23 -1.87 23.25 -1.26
CA VAL A 23 -1.04 22.34 -2.08
C VAL A 23 -1.19 22.68 -3.56
N PRO A 24 -0.13 23.04 -4.28
CA PRO A 24 -0.19 23.24 -5.73
C PRO A 24 -0.56 21.96 -6.47
N ILE A 25 -1.27 22.09 -7.58
CA ILE A 25 -1.60 20.96 -8.46
C ILE A 25 -0.53 20.85 -9.53
N TYR A 26 0.37 19.86 -9.39
CA TYR A 26 1.40 19.54 -10.38
C TYR A 26 0.82 18.60 -11.45
N GLN A 27 0.08 19.18 -12.40
CA GLN A 27 -0.53 18.44 -13.50
C GLN A 27 0.49 18.22 -14.63
N THR A 28 1.48 17.39 -14.36
CA THR A 28 2.53 17.00 -15.29
C THR A 28 2.79 15.50 -15.21
N VAL A 29 3.40 14.94 -16.26
CA VAL A 29 3.76 13.53 -16.35
C VAL A 29 5.24 13.31 -16.12
N ALA A 30 6.09 14.15 -16.72
CA ALA A 30 7.54 14.01 -16.69
C ALA A 30 8.18 15.28 -16.10
N TYR A 31 9.41 15.10 -15.63
CA TYR A 31 10.22 16.16 -15.02
C TYR A 31 11.55 16.26 -15.76
N GLU A 32 12.09 17.47 -15.86
CA GLU A 32 13.38 17.73 -16.48
C GLU A 32 14.52 17.40 -15.50
N PHE A 33 15.56 16.77 -16.00
CA PHE A 33 16.79 16.50 -15.23
C PHE A 33 17.79 17.61 -15.45
N GLU A 34 18.51 17.97 -14.40
CA GLU A 34 19.58 18.99 -14.47
C GLU A 34 20.75 18.54 -15.37
N SER A 35 20.99 17.21 -15.41
CA SER A 35 22.03 16.57 -16.22
C SER A 35 21.71 15.09 -16.43
N ALA A 36 22.43 14.42 -17.34
CA ALA A 36 22.36 12.97 -17.50
C ALA A 36 22.79 12.23 -16.22
N GLN A 37 23.76 12.77 -15.49
CA GLN A 37 24.19 12.19 -14.21
C GLN A 37 23.08 12.30 -13.16
N HIS A 38 22.45 13.48 -13.02
CA HIS A 38 21.32 13.66 -12.09
C HIS A 38 20.19 12.66 -12.40
N GLY A 39 19.88 12.42 -13.68
CA GLY A 39 18.91 11.40 -14.07
C GLY A 39 19.35 10.00 -13.62
N ALA A 40 20.61 9.63 -13.80
CA ALA A 40 21.14 8.34 -13.37
C ALA A 40 21.05 8.18 -11.82
N ASP A 41 21.44 9.20 -11.08
CA ASP A 41 21.42 9.19 -9.62
C ASP A 41 19.98 9.02 -9.05
N LEU A 42 19.00 9.66 -9.69
CA LEU A 42 17.58 9.49 -9.35
C LEU A 42 17.09 8.05 -9.58
N PHE A 43 17.43 7.44 -10.73
CA PHE A 43 17.05 6.06 -11.02
C PHE A 43 17.78 5.03 -10.15
N ASN A 44 18.99 5.37 -9.68
CA ASN A 44 19.75 4.53 -8.75
C ASN A 44 19.33 4.72 -7.28
N LEU A 45 18.37 5.60 -6.98
CA LEU A 45 17.96 5.98 -5.62
C LEU A 45 19.07 6.62 -4.77
N GLU A 46 20.07 7.24 -5.41
CA GLU A 46 21.17 7.93 -4.75
C GLU A 46 20.79 9.37 -4.33
N VAL A 47 19.81 9.95 -5.01
CA VAL A 47 19.23 11.26 -4.69
C VAL A 47 17.70 11.22 -4.75
N GLU A 48 17.07 12.08 -3.96
CA GLU A 48 15.63 12.28 -4.01
C GLU A 48 15.23 13.27 -5.09
N GLY A 49 14.10 13.03 -5.77
CA GLY A 49 13.56 13.95 -6.76
C GLY A 49 12.44 13.36 -7.60
N ASN A 50 11.93 14.18 -8.50
CA ASN A 50 10.82 13.79 -9.36
C ASN A 50 11.33 13.26 -10.70
N ILE A 51 10.83 12.09 -11.12
CA ILE A 51 11.18 11.45 -12.39
C ILE A 51 9.95 11.43 -13.31
N TYR A 52 8.88 10.81 -12.83
CA TYR A 52 7.68 10.54 -13.60
C TYR A 52 6.47 10.40 -12.67
N SER A 53 5.34 11.02 -12.99
CA SER A 53 4.19 11.12 -12.08
C SER A 53 3.52 9.79 -11.71
N ARG A 54 3.82 8.69 -12.40
CA ARG A 54 3.38 7.35 -11.98
C ARG A 54 4.13 6.90 -10.72
N ILE A 55 5.41 7.25 -10.59
CA ILE A 55 6.27 6.88 -9.47
C ILE A 55 6.12 7.90 -8.35
N MET A 56 6.20 9.19 -8.68
CA MET A 56 6.17 10.29 -7.72
C MET A 56 5.63 11.58 -8.36
N ASN A 57 4.80 12.29 -7.62
CA ASN A 57 4.25 13.58 -8.00
C ASN A 57 4.07 14.43 -6.75
N PRO A 58 4.52 15.68 -6.69
CA PRO A 58 4.48 16.49 -5.47
C PRO A 58 3.08 16.66 -4.87
N THR A 59 2.03 16.71 -5.69
CA THR A 59 0.64 16.77 -5.20
C THR A 59 0.22 15.46 -4.55
N VAL A 60 0.56 14.33 -5.17
CA VAL A 60 0.23 12.99 -4.67
C VAL A 60 1.04 12.68 -3.42
N ASP A 61 2.31 13.08 -3.37
CA ASP A 61 3.19 12.88 -2.22
C ASP A 61 2.62 13.50 -0.94
N VAL A 62 2.02 14.71 -1.03
CA VAL A 62 1.33 15.31 0.13
C VAL A 62 0.19 14.43 0.63
N LEU A 63 -0.58 13.81 -0.27
CA LEU A 63 -1.66 12.90 0.12
C LEU A 63 -1.12 11.63 0.76
N GLU A 64 -0.04 11.07 0.21
CA GLU A 64 0.63 9.88 0.75
C GLU A 64 1.16 10.12 2.16
N GLN A 65 1.90 11.20 2.37
CA GLN A 65 2.41 11.58 3.68
C GLN A 65 1.29 11.88 4.69
N ARG A 66 0.20 12.51 4.24
CA ARG A 66 -0.94 12.82 5.09
C ARG A 66 -1.70 11.57 5.51
N ALA A 67 -1.94 10.65 4.59
CA ALA A 67 -2.57 9.37 4.88
C ALA A 67 -1.72 8.55 5.86
N ALA A 68 -0.40 8.48 5.62
CA ALA A 68 0.52 7.83 6.54
C ALA A 68 0.48 8.45 7.94
N ALA A 69 0.53 9.78 8.05
CA ALA A 69 0.48 10.48 9.32
C ALA A 69 -0.86 10.27 10.07
N LEU A 70 -1.97 10.17 9.36
CA LEU A 70 -3.29 9.93 9.95
C LEU A 70 -3.44 8.50 10.47
N GLU A 71 -2.95 7.50 9.73
CA GLU A 71 -2.96 6.09 10.15
C GLU A 71 -1.87 5.76 11.19
N GLY A 72 -0.88 6.65 11.38
CA GLY A 72 0.26 6.41 12.27
C GLY A 72 1.40 5.63 11.65
N GLY A 73 1.43 5.48 10.31
CA GLY A 73 2.48 4.78 9.58
C GLY A 73 3.65 5.68 9.19
N ILE A 74 4.73 5.08 8.71
CA ILE A 74 5.95 5.78 8.30
C ILE A 74 5.92 6.23 6.84
N ALA A 75 5.19 5.51 5.98
CA ALA A 75 5.12 5.78 4.55
C ALA A 75 3.76 5.38 3.97
N GLY A 76 3.34 6.08 2.92
CA GLY A 76 2.13 5.79 2.18
C GLY A 76 2.36 5.73 0.67
N LEU A 77 1.48 5.05 -0.05
CA LEU A 77 1.45 5.01 -1.50
C LEU A 77 0.03 5.11 -2.02
N CYS A 78 -0.24 6.14 -2.81
CA CYS A 78 -1.53 6.33 -3.46
C CYS A 78 -1.63 5.54 -4.77
N LEU A 79 -2.80 4.99 -4.99
CA LEU A 79 -3.15 4.12 -6.13
C LEU A 79 -4.47 4.57 -6.77
N SER A 80 -4.77 4.04 -7.93
CA SER A 80 -5.96 4.43 -8.71
C SER A 80 -7.30 4.03 -8.07
N SER A 81 -7.29 3.09 -7.13
CA SER A 81 -8.51 2.61 -6.44
C SER A 81 -8.17 1.82 -5.17
N GLY A 82 -9.16 1.65 -4.28
CA GLY A 82 -9.03 0.74 -3.14
C GLY A 82 -8.76 -0.70 -3.55
N SER A 83 -9.38 -1.18 -4.63
CA SER A 83 -9.11 -2.54 -5.14
C SER A 83 -7.67 -2.70 -5.62
N ALA A 84 -7.06 -1.65 -6.20
CA ALA A 84 -5.64 -1.66 -6.55
C ALA A 84 -4.77 -1.69 -5.28
N ALA A 85 -5.16 -0.96 -4.22
CA ALA A 85 -4.45 -0.99 -2.95
C ALA A 85 -4.46 -2.39 -2.32
N VAL A 86 -5.63 -3.03 -2.25
CA VAL A 86 -5.74 -4.43 -1.76
C VAL A 86 -4.90 -5.38 -2.62
N ASN A 87 -5.03 -5.31 -3.95
CA ASN A 87 -4.31 -6.22 -4.83
C ASN A 87 -2.79 -6.07 -4.70
N TYR A 88 -2.29 -4.83 -4.71
CA TYR A 88 -0.85 -4.58 -4.65
C TYR A 88 -0.27 -4.83 -3.26
N SER A 89 -1.06 -4.66 -2.18
CA SER A 89 -0.61 -5.02 -0.85
C SER A 89 -0.31 -6.53 -0.74
N ILE A 90 -1.09 -7.37 -1.40
CA ILE A 90 -0.84 -8.81 -1.45
C ILE A 90 0.30 -9.16 -2.41
N LEU A 91 0.25 -8.69 -3.67
CA LEU A 91 1.25 -9.04 -4.68
C LEU A 91 2.67 -8.56 -4.32
N ASN A 92 2.79 -7.63 -3.40
CA ASN A 92 4.08 -7.16 -2.93
C ASN A 92 4.85 -8.21 -2.11
N ILE A 93 4.15 -9.14 -1.48
CA ILE A 93 4.72 -10.12 -0.56
C ILE A 93 4.25 -11.56 -0.81
N ALA A 94 3.39 -11.77 -1.80
CA ALA A 94 2.93 -13.10 -2.22
C ALA A 94 3.20 -13.35 -3.70
N GLU A 95 3.61 -14.56 -4.03
CA GLU A 95 3.83 -15.03 -5.39
C GLU A 95 3.24 -16.44 -5.59
N ALA A 96 3.36 -16.99 -6.79
CA ALA A 96 2.87 -18.33 -7.10
C ALA A 96 3.46 -19.38 -6.16
N GLY A 97 2.59 -20.15 -5.51
CA GLY A 97 2.94 -21.14 -4.51
C GLY A 97 2.83 -20.68 -3.06
N HIS A 98 2.63 -19.38 -2.83
CA HIS A 98 2.29 -18.83 -1.52
C HIS A 98 0.79 -18.89 -1.25
N ASN A 99 0.42 -18.63 -0.01
CA ASN A 99 -0.97 -18.45 0.39
C ASN A 99 -1.14 -17.25 1.33
N ILE A 100 -2.39 -16.78 1.41
CA ILE A 100 -2.84 -15.81 2.40
C ILE A 100 -4.02 -16.37 3.18
N VAL A 101 -4.17 -15.92 4.41
CA VAL A 101 -5.31 -16.28 5.27
C VAL A 101 -6.19 -15.04 5.46
N THR A 102 -7.50 -15.20 5.38
CA THR A 102 -8.43 -14.08 5.47
C THR A 102 -9.72 -14.45 6.24
N VAL A 103 -10.38 -13.43 6.77
CA VAL A 103 -11.71 -13.54 7.35
C VAL A 103 -12.75 -13.88 6.28
N PRO A 104 -13.89 -14.52 6.66
CA PRO A 104 -14.91 -14.90 5.69
C PRO A 104 -15.77 -13.73 5.18
N GLN A 105 -15.92 -12.67 5.98
CA GLN A 105 -16.71 -11.49 5.62
C GLN A 105 -15.81 -10.39 5.06
N LEU A 106 -15.94 -10.15 3.76
CA LEU A 106 -15.19 -9.14 3.02
C LEU A 106 -16.12 -8.36 2.09
N TYR A 107 -15.68 -7.17 1.72
CA TYR A 107 -16.25 -6.43 0.59
C TYR A 107 -16.31 -7.32 -0.66
N GLY A 108 -17.43 -7.32 -1.38
CA GLY A 108 -17.63 -8.22 -2.51
C GLY A 108 -16.55 -8.17 -3.58
N GLY A 109 -15.97 -7.00 -3.85
CA GLY A 109 -14.84 -6.86 -4.78
C GLY A 109 -13.56 -7.55 -4.27
N THR A 110 -13.25 -7.42 -2.98
CA THR A 110 -12.13 -8.10 -2.34
C THR A 110 -12.34 -9.60 -2.29
N TYR A 111 -13.56 -10.04 -1.95
CA TYR A 111 -13.92 -11.46 -2.00
C TYR A 111 -13.70 -12.05 -3.41
N THR A 112 -14.18 -11.36 -4.44
CA THR A 112 -14.01 -11.81 -5.84
C THR A 112 -12.54 -11.86 -6.25
N LEU A 113 -11.73 -10.84 -5.86
CA LEU A 113 -10.29 -10.83 -6.08
C LEU A 113 -9.63 -12.07 -5.45
N PHE A 114 -9.94 -12.34 -4.19
CA PHE A 114 -9.35 -13.42 -3.41
C PHE A 114 -9.82 -14.81 -3.87
N GLN A 115 -11.12 -14.98 -4.09
CA GLN A 115 -11.68 -16.27 -4.46
C GLN A 115 -11.37 -16.68 -5.91
N HIS A 116 -11.21 -15.71 -6.82
CA HIS A 116 -11.17 -16.00 -8.24
C HIS A 116 -9.91 -15.49 -8.94
N MET A 117 -9.38 -14.30 -8.58
CA MET A 117 -8.27 -13.70 -9.31
C MET A 117 -6.90 -14.16 -8.80
N LEU A 118 -6.63 -14.09 -7.49
CA LEU A 118 -5.36 -14.51 -6.92
C LEU A 118 -5.02 -15.97 -7.21
N PRO A 119 -5.97 -16.93 -7.19
CA PRO A 119 -5.70 -18.31 -7.60
C PRO A 119 -5.21 -18.45 -9.05
N THR A 120 -5.64 -17.58 -9.96
CA THR A 120 -5.12 -17.60 -11.35
C THR A 120 -3.66 -17.20 -11.44
N LEU A 121 -3.16 -16.48 -10.44
CA LEU A 121 -1.75 -16.10 -10.28
C LEU A 121 -0.94 -17.13 -9.48
N GLY A 122 -1.58 -18.22 -9.07
CA GLY A 122 -0.96 -19.28 -8.27
C GLY A 122 -0.86 -18.99 -6.77
N ILE A 123 -1.56 -17.96 -6.28
CA ILE A 123 -1.64 -17.61 -4.85
C ILE A 123 -2.91 -18.24 -4.29
N ASP A 124 -2.77 -19.15 -3.33
CA ASP A 124 -3.90 -19.76 -2.63
C ASP A 124 -4.50 -18.79 -1.60
N VAL A 125 -5.83 -18.77 -1.47
CA VAL A 125 -6.52 -17.94 -0.47
C VAL A 125 -7.36 -18.81 0.43
N ARG A 126 -7.06 -18.76 1.72
CA ARG A 126 -7.70 -19.58 2.74
C ARG A 126 -8.65 -18.73 3.58
N PHE A 127 -9.93 -18.93 3.37
CA PHE A 127 -10.97 -18.26 4.16
C PHE A 127 -11.18 -19.01 5.47
N ALA A 128 -11.07 -18.30 6.60
CA ALA A 128 -11.33 -18.85 7.91
C ALA A 128 -12.83 -19.17 8.08
N ALA A 129 -13.16 -20.03 9.05
CA ALA A 129 -14.55 -20.38 9.36
C ALA A 129 -15.30 -19.22 10.02
N ASP A 130 -14.57 -18.41 10.77
CA ASP A 130 -15.03 -17.19 11.44
C ASP A 130 -13.85 -16.19 11.56
N GLU A 131 -14.07 -15.04 12.19
CA GLU A 131 -13.09 -13.97 12.33
C GLU A 131 -12.13 -14.12 13.52
N SER A 132 -12.15 -15.22 14.25
CA SER A 132 -11.29 -15.44 15.41
C SER A 132 -9.85 -15.76 15.00
N ALA A 133 -8.89 -15.35 15.84
CA ALA A 133 -7.49 -15.70 15.67
C ALA A 133 -7.28 -17.22 15.66
N GLU A 134 -8.03 -17.98 16.48
CA GLU A 134 -7.94 -19.44 16.53
C GLU A 134 -8.40 -20.11 15.24
N ALA A 135 -9.39 -19.56 14.56
CA ALA A 135 -9.86 -20.10 13.27
C ALA A 135 -8.84 -19.82 12.16
N MET A 136 -8.24 -18.62 12.17
CA MET A 136 -7.23 -18.21 11.19
C MET A 136 -5.90 -18.95 11.39
N GLN A 137 -5.45 -19.12 12.62
CA GLN A 137 -4.21 -19.82 12.97
C GLN A 137 -4.13 -21.24 12.39
N LYS A 138 -5.25 -21.97 12.37
CA LYS A 138 -5.33 -23.33 11.80
C LYS A 138 -5.03 -23.41 10.31
N LEU A 139 -5.10 -22.28 9.62
CA LEU A 139 -4.89 -22.17 8.18
C LEU A 139 -3.48 -21.68 7.81
N ILE A 140 -2.70 -21.24 8.80
CA ILE A 140 -1.34 -20.75 8.59
C ILE A 140 -0.38 -21.94 8.38
N ASP A 141 0.52 -21.82 7.41
CA ASP A 141 1.65 -22.72 7.18
C ASP A 141 2.89 -21.93 6.74
N ASP A 142 3.97 -22.63 6.43
CA ASP A 142 5.27 -22.02 6.04
C ASP A 142 5.18 -21.15 4.79
N LYS A 143 4.14 -21.30 3.97
CA LYS A 143 3.89 -20.55 2.74
C LYS A 143 2.94 -19.36 2.93
N THR A 144 2.41 -19.18 4.12
CA THR A 144 1.51 -18.07 4.42
C THR A 144 2.32 -16.77 4.52
N THR A 145 1.97 -15.79 3.67
CA THR A 145 2.69 -14.52 3.57
C THR A 145 1.89 -13.31 4.03
N ALA A 146 0.58 -13.44 4.23
CA ALA A 146 -0.25 -12.38 4.78
C ALA A 146 -1.48 -12.94 5.48
N ILE A 147 -1.93 -12.19 6.50
CA ILE A 147 -3.27 -12.24 7.06
C ILE A 147 -3.99 -10.98 6.60
N PHE A 148 -5.24 -11.12 6.16
CA PHE A 148 -6.04 -10.00 5.68
C PHE A 148 -7.39 -9.93 6.38
N CYS A 149 -7.79 -8.73 6.82
CA CYS A 149 -9.13 -8.45 7.34
C CYS A 149 -9.60 -7.04 7.01
N GLU A 150 -10.88 -6.77 7.24
CA GLU A 150 -11.45 -5.42 7.24
C GLU A 150 -11.69 -4.99 8.69
N SER A 151 -11.30 -3.79 9.10
CA SER A 151 -11.51 -3.28 10.47
C SER A 151 -12.98 -3.31 10.88
N ILE A 152 -13.85 -2.95 9.94
CA ILE A 152 -15.31 -3.10 10.01
C ILE A 152 -15.75 -3.78 8.72
N GLY A 153 -16.27 -4.99 8.81
CA GLY A 153 -16.65 -5.82 7.67
C GLY A 153 -17.84 -5.27 6.88
N ASN A 154 -17.76 -5.32 5.57
CA ASN A 154 -18.82 -4.90 4.66
C ASN A 154 -19.37 -6.12 3.89
N PRO A 155 -20.67 -6.49 3.99
CA PRO A 155 -21.78 -5.71 4.56
C PRO A 155 -22.14 -6.05 6.02
N ALA A 156 -21.46 -6.98 6.67
CA ALA A 156 -21.91 -7.54 7.96
C ALA A 156 -21.82 -6.55 9.12
N GLY A 157 -20.94 -5.53 9.05
CA GLY A 157 -20.74 -4.55 10.12
C GLY A 157 -20.07 -5.13 11.37
N ASN A 158 -19.49 -6.33 11.27
CA ASN A 158 -18.70 -6.95 12.33
C ASN A 158 -17.40 -6.18 12.56
N ILE A 159 -16.98 -6.14 13.81
CA ILE A 159 -15.73 -5.48 14.23
C ILE A 159 -14.71 -6.56 14.53
N ILE A 160 -13.52 -6.44 13.97
CA ILE A 160 -12.43 -7.40 14.11
C ILE A 160 -11.55 -7.03 15.31
N ASP A 161 -11.13 -8.05 16.06
CA ASP A 161 -10.07 -7.90 17.06
C ASP A 161 -8.70 -7.87 16.37
N ILE A 162 -8.27 -6.65 16.02
CA ILE A 162 -7.04 -6.42 15.25
C ILE A 162 -5.81 -6.87 16.05
N GLU A 163 -5.78 -6.57 17.35
CA GLU A 163 -4.65 -6.91 18.23
C GLU A 163 -4.45 -8.43 18.30
N ALA A 164 -5.53 -9.18 18.51
CA ALA A 164 -5.46 -10.64 18.54
C ALA A 164 -4.99 -11.25 17.21
N LEU A 165 -5.39 -10.67 16.06
CA LEU A 165 -4.93 -11.13 14.75
C LEU A 165 -3.47 -10.75 14.48
N ALA A 166 -3.05 -9.56 14.90
CA ALA A 166 -1.67 -9.11 14.78
C ALA A 166 -0.71 -9.98 15.60
N ASP A 167 -1.01 -10.17 16.88
CA ASP A 167 -0.22 -11.01 17.79
C ASP A 167 -0.07 -12.43 17.22
N MET A 168 -1.18 -13.03 16.81
CA MET A 168 -1.20 -14.37 16.19
C MET A 168 -0.36 -14.40 14.91
N GLY A 169 -0.48 -13.40 14.04
CA GLY A 169 0.31 -13.29 12.82
C GLY A 169 1.81 -13.18 13.09
N HIS A 170 2.19 -12.30 14.01
CA HIS A 170 3.57 -12.07 14.39
C HIS A 170 4.24 -13.31 15.02
N GLU A 171 3.51 -14.08 15.84
CA GLU A 171 4.00 -15.38 16.35
C GLU A 171 4.38 -16.36 15.23
N HIS A 172 3.75 -16.25 14.06
CA HIS A 172 4.03 -17.07 12.88
C HIS A 172 4.91 -16.37 11.81
N GLY A 173 5.41 -15.16 12.10
CA GLY A 173 6.18 -14.36 11.15
C GLY A 173 5.37 -14.02 9.89
N VAL A 174 4.11 -13.65 10.06
CA VAL A 174 3.17 -13.28 8.99
C VAL A 174 2.58 -11.91 9.29
N PRO A 175 2.71 -10.92 8.39
CA PRO A 175 2.17 -9.58 8.60
C PRO A 175 0.64 -9.55 8.50
N LEU A 176 0.04 -8.63 9.27
CA LEU A 176 -1.38 -8.33 9.21
C LEU A 176 -1.64 -7.13 8.29
N ILE A 177 -2.49 -7.32 7.29
CA ILE A 177 -3.00 -6.28 6.39
C ILE A 177 -4.45 -5.98 6.75
N VAL A 178 -4.76 -4.73 7.08
CA VAL A 178 -6.11 -4.31 7.46
C VAL A 178 -6.69 -3.33 6.44
N ASP A 179 -7.83 -3.64 5.87
CA ASP A 179 -8.63 -2.66 5.11
C ASP A 179 -9.44 -1.79 6.10
N ASN A 180 -9.04 -0.54 6.23
CA ASN A 180 -9.64 0.43 7.15
C ASN A 180 -10.63 1.38 6.47
N THR A 181 -11.15 1.01 5.30
CA THR A 181 -12.00 1.87 4.46
C THR A 181 -13.26 2.35 5.17
N VAL A 182 -13.92 1.49 5.96
CA VAL A 182 -15.19 1.83 6.61
C VAL A 182 -14.96 2.69 7.85
N ALA A 183 -14.02 2.33 8.70
CA ALA A 183 -13.73 3.08 9.92
C ALA A 183 -12.93 4.36 9.64
N THR A 184 -11.98 4.31 8.73
CA THR A 184 -10.97 5.34 8.48
C THR A 184 -10.10 5.65 9.72
N PRO A 185 -8.97 6.33 9.60
CA PRO A 185 -8.16 6.71 10.76
C PRO A 185 -8.89 7.66 11.74
N ALA A 186 -10.08 8.14 11.37
CA ALA A 186 -10.89 8.97 12.27
C ALA A 186 -11.56 8.16 13.40
N LEU A 187 -11.85 6.87 13.18
CA LEU A 187 -12.47 6.00 14.19
C LEU A 187 -11.46 5.03 14.81
N ILE A 188 -10.56 4.46 14.00
CA ILE A 188 -9.53 3.54 14.46
C ILE A 188 -8.28 3.67 13.59
N LYS A 189 -7.12 3.53 14.19
CA LYS A 189 -5.82 3.43 13.52
C LYS A 189 -5.30 2.01 13.74
N PRO A 190 -5.46 1.11 12.78
CA PRO A 190 -5.08 -0.30 12.93
C PRO A 190 -3.62 -0.51 13.32
N ILE A 191 -2.71 0.40 12.92
CA ILE A 191 -1.29 0.36 13.28
C ILE A 191 -1.10 0.44 14.81
N GLU A 192 -1.89 1.25 15.52
CA GLU A 192 -1.83 1.35 16.98
C GLU A 192 -2.24 0.01 17.68
N TRP A 193 -2.82 -0.93 16.92
CA TRP A 193 -3.26 -2.25 17.36
C TRP A 193 -2.47 -3.39 16.72
N GLY A 194 -1.29 -3.08 16.17
CA GLY A 194 -0.37 -4.08 15.66
C GLY A 194 -0.51 -4.41 14.16
N ALA A 195 -1.39 -3.76 13.41
CA ALA A 195 -1.43 -3.96 11.97
C ALA A 195 -0.14 -3.46 11.31
N ASP A 196 0.42 -4.26 10.41
CA ASP A 196 1.65 -3.91 9.70
C ASP A 196 1.37 -3.03 8.49
N ILE A 197 0.32 -3.37 7.75
CA ILE A 197 -0.08 -2.66 6.54
C ILE A 197 -1.56 -2.27 6.65
N VAL A 198 -1.87 -1.04 6.33
CA VAL A 198 -3.25 -0.55 6.25
C VAL A 198 -3.57 -0.14 4.83
N VAL A 199 -4.72 -0.58 4.32
CA VAL A 199 -5.24 -0.14 3.03
C VAL A 199 -6.53 0.62 3.23
N ASN A 200 -6.75 1.63 2.40
CA ASN A 200 -8.00 2.38 2.37
C ASN A 200 -8.45 2.66 0.93
N SER A 201 -9.72 2.50 0.67
CA SER A 201 -10.34 3.10 -0.50
C SER A 201 -10.58 4.59 -0.23
N LEU A 202 -9.72 5.45 -0.76
CA LEU A 202 -9.90 6.91 -0.67
C LEU A 202 -11.22 7.36 -1.31
N THR A 203 -11.77 6.55 -2.21
CA THR A 203 -13.07 6.74 -2.87
C THR A 203 -14.23 6.94 -1.89
N LYS A 204 -14.12 6.39 -0.69
CA LYS A 204 -15.20 6.28 0.29
C LYS A 204 -15.12 7.42 1.31
N TYR A 205 -15.07 7.08 2.60
CA TYR A 205 -15.22 8.08 3.67
C TYR A 205 -14.03 9.04 3.79
N MET A 206 -12.82 8.66 3.38
CA MET A 206 -11.68 9.59 3.44
C MET A 206 -11.84 10.78 2.48
N ALA A 207 -12.28 10.57 1.22
CA ALA A 207 -12.64 11.65 0.31
C ALA A 207 -14.02 12.24 0.62
N GLY A 208 -14.98 11.41 1.05
CA GLY A 208 -16.27 11.79 1.61
C GLY A 208 -17.30 12.39 0.65
N HIS A 209 -16.98 12.59 -0.63
CA HIS A 209 -17.83 13.36 -1.56
C HIS A 209 -18.37 12.52 -2.72
N GLY A 210 -17.95 11.26 -2.87
CA GLY A 210 -18.44 10.36 -3.92
C GLY A 210 -18.11 10.78 -5.36
N ASN A 211 -17.08 11.60 -5.55
CA ASN A 211 -16.72 12.21 -6.84
C ASN A 211 -15.30 11.87 -7.31
N SER A 212 -14.52 11.13 -6.52
CA SER A 212 -13.14 10.78 -6.83
C SER A 212 -12.86 9.33 -6.53
N LEU A 213 -12.04 8.68 -7.36
CA LEU A 213 -11.53 7.34 -7.13
C LEU A 213 -10.09 7.40 -6.64
N GLY A 214 -9.77 6.53 -5.69
CA GLY A 214 -8.40 6.39 -5.21
C GLY A 214 -8.28 5.27 -4.19
N GLY A 215 -7.06 4.84 -3.97
CA GLY A 215 -6.67 3.93 -2.90
C GLY A 215 -5.39 4.39 -2.26
N VAL A 216 -5.10 3.93 -1.07
CA VAL A 216 -3.81 4.15 -0.41
C VAL A 216 -3.41 2.89 0.36
N ILE A 217 -2.12 2.61 0.34
CA ILE A 217 -1.45 1.65 1.21
C ILE A 217 -0.61 2.46 2.19
N VAL A 218 -0.69 2.14 3.47
CA VAL A 218 0.15 2.72 4.52
C VAL A 218 0.92 1.59 5.20
N ASP A 219 2.21 1.78 5.39
CA ASP A 219 3.13 0.85 6.05
C ASP A 219 3.45 1.35 7.45
N SER A 220 3.34 0.48 8.45
CA SER A 220 3.78 0.79 9.82
C SER A 220 5.29 0.98 9.90
N GLY A 221 6.05 0.24 9.07
CA GLY A 221 7.51 0.16 9.12
C GLY A 221 8.05 -0.72 10.25
N GLU A 222 7.18 -1.44 10.95
CA GLU A 222 7.55 -2.19 12.16
C GLU A 222 7.73 -3.70 11.92
N PHE A 223 7.17 -4.26 10.85
CA PHE A 223 7.31 -5.68 10.57
C PHE A 223 8.78 -6.05 10.27
N PRO A 224 9.35 -7.07 10.94
CA PRO A 224 10.76 -7.41 10.85
C PRO A 224 11.06 -8.28 9.62
N TRP A 225 10.95 -7.72 8.40
CA TRP A 225 11.13 -8.41 7.13
C TRP A 225 12.42 -9.25 7.06
N THR A 226 13.51 -8.75 7.64
CA THR A 226 14.83 -9.40 7.62
C THR A 226 14.91 -10.63 8.52
N GLU A 227 14.10 -10.71 9.56
CA GLU A 227 14.02 -11.89 10.42
C GLU A 227 13.33 -13.07 9.70
N HIS A 228 12.51 -12.77 8.69
CA HIS A 228 11.78 -13.72 7.87
C HIS A 228 12.23 -13.68 6.40
N ALA A 229 13.53 -13.44 6.16
CA ALA A 229 14.11 -13.14 4.85
C ALA A 229 13.82 -14.18 3.76
N GLU A 230 13.75 -15.47 4.11
CA GLU A 230 13.47 -16.51 3.13
C GLU A 230 12.01 -16.49 2.65
N LYS A 231 11.07 -16.11 3.51
CA LYS A 231 9.66 -15.94 3.17
C LYS A 231 9.44 -14.66 2.34
N PHE A 232 10.13 -13.58 2.69
CA PHE A 232 9.98 -12.27 2.05
C PHE A 232 11.21 -11.90 1.21
N HIS A 233 11.70 -12.85 0.43
CA HIS A 233 12.89 -12.66 -0.41
C HIS A 233 12.75 -11.50 -1.41
N MET A 234 11.53 -11.17 -1.83
CA MET A 234 11.25 -10.03 -2.70
C MET A 234 11.65 -8.67 -2.11
N LEU A 235 11.76 -8.56 -0.77
CA LEU A 235 12.19 -7.36 -0.06
C LEU A 235 13.64 -7.43 0.41
N THR A 236 14.13 -8.66 0.65
CA THR A 236 15.37 -8.94 1.39
C THR A 236 16.50 -9.48 0.51
N LYS A 237 16.23 -9.81 -0.75
CA LYS A 237 17.23 -10.26 -1.74
C LYS A 237 17.28 -9.29 -2.93
N PRO A 238 18.36 -9.31 -3.74
CA PRO A 238 18.48 -8.44 -4.90
C PRO A 238 17.31 -8.58 -5.87
N GLU A 239 16.64 -7.48 -6.18
CA GLU A 239 15.51 -7.42 -7.12
C GLU A 239 16.03 -7.28 -8.56
N PRO A 240 15.87 -8.32 -9.42
CA PRO A 240 16.42 -8.28 -10.78
C PRO A 240 15.78 -7.21 -11.67
N SER A 241 14.51 -6.86 -11.43
CA SER A 241 13.78 -5.87 -12.22
C SER A 241 14.16 -4.43 -11.88
N TYR A 242 14.89 -4.22 -10.76
CA TYR A 242 15.31 -2.89 -10.31
C TYR A 242 16.79 -2.86 -9.92
N HIS A 243 17.67 -3.09 -10.90
CA HIS A 243 19.13 -2.99 -10.79
C HIS A 243 19.78 -3.80 -9.65
N GLY A 244 19.11 -4.83 -9.13
CA GLY A 244 19.61 -5.65 -8.03
C GLY A 244 19.50 -4.98 -6.65
N VAL A 245 18.64 -4.00 -6.48
CA VAL A 245 18.39 -3.35 -5.19
C VAL A 245 17.85 -4.37 -4.19
N VAL A 246 18.35 -4.35 -2.96
CA VAL A 246 17.78 -5.00 -1.79
C VAL A 246 17.00 -3.94 -1.03
N TYR A 247 15.67 -4.03 -1.05
CA TYR A 247 14.82 -2.95 -0.54
C TYR A 247 15.00 -2.69 0.95
N THR A 248 15.18 -3.74 1.75
CA THR A 248 15.43 -3.61 3.20
C THR A 248 16.77 -2.93 3.53
N GLU A 249 17.78 -3.06 2.66
CA GLU A 249 19.06 -2.36 2.82
C GLU A 249 18.99 -0.92 2.32
N ALA A 250 18.33 -0.69 1.17
CA ALA A 250 18.26 0.61 0.54
C ALA A 250 17.30 1.59 1.24
N LEU A 251 16.18 1.10 1.76
CA LEU A 251 15.07 1.92 2.28
C LEU A 251 14.71 1.62 3.73
N GLY A 252 15.35 0.64 4.37
CA GLY A 252 15.11 0.29 5.76
C GLY A 252 13.63 -0.02 6.03
N ALA A 253 13.05 0.67 7.00
CA ALA A 253 11.66 0.50 7.39
C ALA A 253 10.63 0.79 6.25
N ALA A 254 11.00 1.61 5.25
CA ALA A 254 10.12 1.91 4.10
C ALA A 254 10.27 0.90 2.94
N ALA A 255 10.94 -0.23 3.15
CA ALA A 255 11.21 -1.24 2.12
C ALA A 255 9.95 -1.72 1.40
N TYR A 256 8.88 -1.97 2.16
CA TYR A 256 7.62 -2.45 1.63
C TYR A 256 6.99 -1.46 0.65
N ILE A 257 6.83 -0.19 1.03
CA ILE A 257 6.29 0.87 0.17
C ILE A 257 7.21 1.14 -1.02
N GLY A 258 8.52 1.13 -0.80
CA GLY A 258 9.49 1.31 -1.87
C GLY A 258 9.34 0.27 -2.97
N ARG A 259 9.19 -1.01 -2.63
CA ARG A 259 8.97 -2.08 -3.62
C ARG A 259 7.63 -1.95 -4.34
N VAL A 260 6.53 -1.67 -3.63
CA VAL A 260 5.23 -1.45 -4.31
C VAL A 260 5.35 -0.32 -5.33
N ARG A 261 6.02 0.77 -4.99
CA ARG A 261 6.20 1.94 -5.84
C ARG A 261 7.03 1.63 -7.08
N THR A 262 8.19 1.03 -6.91
CA THR A 262 9.16 0.84 -7.99
C THR A 262 8.87 -0.40 -8.82
N CYS A 263 8.45 -1.48 -8.21
CA CYS A 263 8.22 -2.75 -8.89
C CYS A 263 6.79 -2.89 -9.40
N LEU A 264 5.79 -2.84 -8.52
CA LEU A 264 4.41 -3.12 -8.91
C LEU A 264 3.72 -1.93 -9.59
N LEU A 265 3.81 -0.74 -9.01
CA LEU A 265 3.16 0.45 -9.57
C LEU A 265 3.83 0.89 -10.87
N TYR A 266 5.15 0.86 -10.94
CA TYR A 266 5.90 1.29 -12.11
C TYR A 266 5.76 0.32 -13.29
N THR A 267 5.81 -0.99 -13.04
CA THR A 267 5.81 -2.00 -14.11
C THR A 267 4.44 -2.53 -14.47
N SER A 268 3.43 -2.36 -13.62
CA SER A 268 2.07 -2.81 -13.92
C SER A 268 1.45 -2.00 -15.06
N PRO A 269 0.79 -2.65 -16.03
CA PRO A 269 0.09 -1.95 -17.09
C PRO A 269 -0.97 -1.02 -16.51
N SER A 270 -0.81 0.28 -16.73
CA SER A 270 -1.80 1.27 -16.36
C SER A 270 -2.82 1.42 -17.50
N PRO A 271 -4.11 1.66 -17.22
CA PRO A 271 -5.05 2.04 -18.26
C PRO A 271 -4.61 3.27 -19.07
N ARG A 272 -3.76 4.12 -18.48
CA ARG A 272 -3.15 5.27 -19.17
C ARG A 272 -2.07 4.86 -20.17
N ASP A 273 -1.34 3.78 -19.88
CA ASP A 273 -0.29 3.26 -20.77
C ASP A 273 -0.90 2.48 -21.96
N MET A 274 -2.13 2.00 -21.79
CA MET A 274 -2.86 1.26 -22.83
C MET A 274 -3.63 2.14 -23.81
N ILE A 275 -3.51 3.48 -23.71
CA ILE A 275 -4.18 4.43 -24.59
C ILE A 275 -3.15 5.37 -25.28
N PRO A 276 -2.24 4.84 -26.11
CA PRO A 276 -1.41 5.72 -26.95
C PRO A 276 -2.27 6.53 -27.93
N ASP A 277 -3.47 6.05 -28.29
CA ASP A 277 -4.35 6.70 -29.25
C ASP A 277 -5.20 7.87 -28.70
N LEU A 278 -5.39 7.96 -27.37
CA LEU A 278 -6.25 9.02 -26.82
C LEU A 278 -5.50 10.36 -26.71
N VAL A 279 -4.20 10.31 -26.44
CA VAL A 279 -3.35 11.51 -26.33
C VAL A 279 -3.14 12.13 -27.72
N CYS A 280 -2.98 11.29 -28.77
CA CYS A 280 -2.83 11.77 -30.14
C CYS A 280 -4.14 12.31 -30.74
N ARG A 281 -5.30 12.06 -30.18
CA ARG A 281 -6.59 12.57 -30.67
C ARG A 281 -7.06 13.84 -29.96
N LEU A 282 -6.37 14.27 -28.90
CA LEU A 282 -6.68 15.48 -28.13
C LEU A 282 -5.69 16.64 -28.41
N LEU A 283 -4.66 16.40 -29.22
CA LEU A 283 -3.74 17.39 -29.80
C LEU A 283 -4.06 17.58 -31.31
#